data_09584535966a91ee9c78599d69da509a
#
_entry.id   09584535966a91ee9c78599d69da509a
#
_cell.length_a   1.000
_cell.length_b   1.000
_cell.length_c   1.000
_cell.angle_alpha   90.00
_cell.angle_beta   90.00
_cell.angle_gamma   90.00
#
_symmetry.space_group_name_H-M   'P 1'
#
loop_
_entity.id
_entity.type
_entity.pdbx_description
1 polymer ?
#
loop_
_entity_poly.entity_id
_entity_poly.type
_entity_poly.pdbx_seq_one_letter_code
_entity_poly.pdbx_strand_id
1 'polypeptide(L)'
;MLINNPTYYGVCSDLREIVKLAHENGMLALVDEAHGTHFYFGENMPVSGMAAGADMAAVSMHKTGGSLTQSSLLLCGKNVSAGYIRQIINLTQTTSGSYLLIASLDIARKNLALNGREIFRKTVQYAEYARSEINKLGGYYAFGSELCGSDSFFSFDPTKLSIHTRDIGLAGIEVYDILRDEYNIQIEFGDIGNVLAIISAGDRALEIERLISSLYEIKRLYSKDKAGMFDHEYIDPQVIMPPQSAFYGDKKSVPITESGGYICG
;
A
#
# COMPACT_ATOMS: atom_id res chain seq x y z
N MET A 1 20.08 -5.09 1.52
CA MET A 1 19.05 -4.31 2.24
C MET A 1 17.72 -4.52 1.56
N LEU A 2 16.63 -4.80 2.29
CA LEU A 2 15.26 -4.90 1.75
C LEU A 2 14.46 -3.70 2.23
N ILE A 3 13.73 -3.05 1.31
CA ILE A 3 13.02 -1.80 1.56
C ILE A 3 11.60 -1.98 1.01
N ASN A 4 10.59 -1.71 1.81
CA ASN A 4 9.19 -1.63 1.35
C ASN A 4 8.84 -0.18 1.02
N ASN A 5 8.52 0.13 -0.24
CA ASN A 5 8.18 1.48 -0.70
C ASN A 5 7.31 1.43 -1.96
N PRO A 6 6.11 2.03 -1.96
CA PRO A 6 5.46 2.71 -0.84
C PRO A 6 4.98 1.76 0.26
N THR A 7 4.65 2.31 1.43
CA THR A 7 3.85 1.59 2.40
C THR A 7 2.42 1.39 1.87
N TYR A 8 1.65 0.55 2.54
CA TYR A 8 0.26 0.27 2.13
C TYR A 8 -0.61 1.55 2.12
N TYR A 9 -0.37 2.46 3.05
CA TYR A 9 -1.05 3.75 3.15
C TYR A 9 -0.55 4.83 2.18
N GLY A 10 0.47 4.53 1.39
CA GLY A 10 1.03 5.43 0.39
C GLY A 10 2.19 6.30 0.85
N VAL A 11 2.67 6.10 2.08
CA VAL A 11 3.85 6.83 2.57
C VAL A 11 5.11 6.28 1.89
N CYS A 12 5.94 7.18 1.38
CA CYS A 12 7.20 6.87 0.72
C CYS A 12 8.39 7.43 1.51
N SER A 13 9.44 6.63 1.59
CA SER A 13 10.73 7.01 2.18
C SER A 13 11.60 7.80 1.19
N ASP A 14 12.66 8.44 1.68
CA ASP A 14 13.73 8.93 0.81
C ASP A 14 14.56 7.76 0.23
N LEU A 15 13.98 7.17 -0.82
CA LEU A 15 14.53 5.97 -1.41
C LEU A 15 15.90 6.20 -2.04
N ARG A 16 16.20 7.43 -2.51
CA ARG A 16 17.51 7.77 -3.08
C ARG A 16 18.62 7.74 -2.04
N GLU A 17 18.41 8.37 -0.89
CA GLU A 17 19.38 8.35 0.21
C GLU A 17 19.52 6.97 0.82
N ILE A 18 18.43 6.20 0.96
CA ILE A 18 18.48 4.83 1.47
C ILE A 18 19.30 3.92 0.53
N VAL A 19 19.07 3.99 -0.78
CA VAL A 19 19.82 3.21 -1.78
C VAL A 19 21.30 3.59 -1.77
N LYS A 20 21.60 4.88 -1.72
CA LYS A 20 22.96 5.40 -1.62
C LYS A 20 23.68 4.86 -0.38
N LEU A 21 23.06 4.95 0.80
CA LEU A 21 23.61 4.42 2.05
C LEU A 21 23.83 2.90 1.98
N ALA A 22 22.92 2.15 1.35
CA ALA A 22 23.10 0.72 1.14
C ALA A 22 24.35 0.44 0.30
N HIS A 23 24.52 1.13 -0.81
CA HIS A 23 25.69 0.97 -1.69
C HIS A 23 26.99 1.41 -1.02
N GLU A 24 27.02 2.51 -0.28
CA GLU A 24 28.19 2.96 0.48
C GLU A 24 28.66 1.93 1.52
N ASN A 25 27.73 1.08 2.00
CA ASN A 25 28.02 -0.02 2.92
C ASN A 25 28.17 -1.39 2.23
N GLY A 26 28.35 -1.43 0.91
CA GLY A 26 28.55 -2.66 0.15
C GLY A 26 27.34 -3.59 0.07
N MET A 27 26.13 -3.06 0.34
CA MET A 27 24.88 -3.81 0.29
C MET A 27 24.13 -3.58 -1.03
N LEU A 28 23.48 -4.62 -1.54
CA LEU A 28 22.47 -4.46 -2.58
C LEU A 28 21.18 -3.88 -1.99
N ALA A 29 20.52 -3.00 -2.73
CA ALA A 29 19.23 -2.43 -2.39
C ALA A 29 18.11 -3.14 -3.17
N LEU A 30 17.23 -3.82 -2.45
CA LEU A 30 16.08 -4.55 -2.97
C LEU A 30 14.81 -3.84 -2.52
N VAL A 31 13.94 -3.46 -3.45
CA VAL A 31 12.70 -2.71 -3.14
C VAL A 31 11.49 -3.60 -3.37
N ASP A 32 10.71 -3.81 -2.32
CA ASP A 32 9.34 -4.27 -2.47
C ASP A 32 8.47 -3.06 -2.86
N GLU A 33 8.12 -3.01 -4.12
CA GLU A 33 7.35 -1.94 -4.75
C GLU A 33 6.01 -2.47 -5.29
N ALA A 34 5.47 -3.48 -4.58
CA ALA A 34 4.24 -4.14 -4.99
C ALA A 34 3.06 -3.16 -5.19
N HIS A 35 3.02 -2.07 -4.43
CA HIS A 35 2.01 -1.02 -4.56
C HIS A 35 2.48 0.21 -5.35
N GLY A 36 3.65 0.18 -5.98
CA GLY A 36 4.29 1.30 -6.68
C GLY A 36 4.39 1.15 -8.20
N THR A 37 3.71 0.19 -8.82
CA THR A 37 3.80 -0.04 -10.28
C THR A 37 3.54 1.23 -11.09
N HIS A 38 2.60 2.05 -10.69
CA HIS A 38 2.21 3.28 -11.38
C HIS A 38 3.28 4.39 -11.31
N PHE A 39 4.23 4.32 -10.39
CA PHE A 39 5.36 5.27 -10.31
C PHE A 39 6.24 5.26 -11.57
N TYR A 40 6.24 4.15 -12.31
CA TYR A 40 6.99 4.02 -13.57
C TYR A 40 6.32 4.71 -14.75
N PHE A 41 5.04 5.07 -14.63
CA PHE A 41 4.22 5.51 -15.77
C PHE A 41 3.52 6.84 -15.57
N GLY A 42 3.28 7.25 -14.32
CA GLY A 42 2.61 8.51 -13.98
C GLY A 42 3.58 9.68 -13.95
N GLU A 43 3.08 10.89 -14.21
CA GLU A 43 3.81 12.14 -13.95
C GLU A 43 3.62 12.57 -12.48
N ASN A 44 4.65 13.21 -11.92
CA ASN A 44 4.63 13.72 -10.54
C ASN A 44 4.33 12.64 -9.46
N MET A 45 4.69 11.39 -9.77
CA MET A 45 4.63 10.30 -8.82
C MET A 45 5.90 10.25 -7.94
N PRO A 46 5.85 9.60 -6.77
CA PRO A 46 7.05 9.31 -6.00
C PRO A 46 8.12 8.60 -6.84
N VAL A 47 9.37 8.73 -6.43
CA VAL A 47 10.47 8.08 -7.15
C VAL A 47 10.33 6.56 -7.06
N SER A 48 10.41 5.87 -8.22
CA SER A 48 10.40 4.41 -8.26
C SER A 48 11.75 3.82 -7.83
N GLY A 49 11.74 2.56 -7.39
CA GLY A 49 12.93 1.85 -6.94
C GLY A 49 14.06 1.88 -7.96
N MET A 50 13.75 1.58 -9.23
CA MET A 50 14.77 1.59 -10.29
C MET A 50 15.25 3.00 -10.62
N ALA A 51 14.40 4.01 -10.55
CA ALA A 51 14.79 5.42 -10.75
C ALA A 51 15.60 5.97 -9.56
N ALA A 52 15.45 5.39 -8.38
CA ALA A 52 16.28 5.68 -7.21
C ALA A 52 17.65 4.99 -7.27
N GLY A 53 17.86 4.06 -8.20
CA GLY A 53 19.10 3.32 -8.35
C GLY A 53 19.14 1.97 -7.61
N ALA A 54 17.99 1.46 -7.19
CA ALA A 54 17.92 0.13 -6.57
C ALA A 54 18.44 -0.97 -7.50
N ASP A 55 18.99 -2.03 -6.91
CA ASP A 55 19.51 -3.17 -7.67
C ASP A 55 18.41 -4.09 -8.16
N MET A 56 17.33 -4.19 -7.41
CA MET A 56 16.11 -4.93 -7.82
C MET A 56 14.86 -4.25 -7.26
N ALA A 57 13.76 -4.37 -8.01
CA ALA A 57 12.44 -3.98 -7.53
C ALA A 57 11.39 -5.02 -7.94
N ALA A 58 10.56 -5.43 -6.97
CA ALA A 58 9.42 -6.30 -7.22
C ALA A 58 8.14 -5.46 -7.34
N VAL A 59 7.49 -5.49 -8.51
CA VAL A 59 6.28 -4.70 -8.79
C VAL A 59 5.11 -5.62 -9.14
N SER A 60 3.98 -5.40 -8.48
CA SER A 60 2.76 -6.16 -8.75
C SER A 60 1.90 -5.46 -9.79
N MET A 61 2.08 -5.85 -11.06
CA MET A 61 1.30 -5.27 -12.16
C MET A 61 -0.20 -5.47 -12.00
N HIS A 62 -0.62 -6.54 -11.35
CA HIS A 62 -2.03 -6.85 -11.10
C HIS A 62 -2.70 -5.96 -10.05
N LYS A 63 -1.94 -5.22 -9.21
CA LYS A 63 -2.52 -4.33 -8.20
C LYS A 63 -2.86 -2.96 -8.76
N THR A 64 -1.89 -2.28 -9.36
CA THR A 64 -2.05 -0.90 -9.85
C THR A 64 -1.75 -0.74 -11.34
N GLY A 65 -1.27 -1.79 -12.02
CA GLY A 65 -0.89 -1.75 -13.42
C GLY A 65 -1.95 -2.28 -14.40
N GLY A 66 -3.02 -2.92 -13.91
CA GLY A 66 -4.15 -3.37 -14.73
C GLY A 66 -3.95 -4.70 -15.46
N SER A 67 -2.98 -5.53 -15.05
CA SER A 67 -2.89 -6.92 -15.54
C SER A 67 -3.78 -7.85 -14.72
N LEU A 68 -4.00 -9.09 -15.20
CA LEU A 68 -4.74 -10.11 -14.47
C LEU A 68 -4.00 -10.49 -13.18
N THR A 69 -4.75 -11.07 -12.23
CA THR A 69 -4.22 -11.48 -10.93
C THR A 69 -2.99 -12.37 -11.03
N GLN A 70 -2.17 -12.39 -9.99
CA GLN A 70 -0.93 -13.18 -9.89
C GLN A 70 0.13 -12.86 -10.96
N SER A 71 0.09 -11.68 -11.55
CA SER A 71 1.05 -11.23 -12.53
C SER A 71 1.91 -10.09 -12.01
N SER A 72 3.21 -10.30 -11.96
CA SER A 72 4.19 -9.38 -11.36
C SER A 72 5.45 -9.32 -12.22
N LEU A 73 6.25 -8.28 -12.03
CA LEU A 73 7.54 -8.12 -12.66
C LEU A 73 8.63 -8.01 -11.59
N LEU A 74 9.75 -8.67 -11.83
CA LEU A 74 10.99 -8.44 -11.10
C LEU A 74 11.91 -7.62 -11.99
N LEU A 75 12.14 -6.37 -11.61
CA LEU A 75 13.02 -5.45 -12.32
C LEU A 75 14.44 -5.61 -11.77
N CYS A 76 15.43 -5.68 -12.66
CA CYS A 76 16.82 -5.89 -12.30
C CYS A 76 17.69 -4.75 -12.82
N GLY A 77 18.48 -4.17 -11.96
CA GLY A 77 19.50 -3.17 -12.28
C GLY A 77 20.79 -3.81 -12.81
N LYS A 78 21.79 -2.96 -13.03
CA LYS A 78 23.06 -3.37 -13.66
C LYS A 78 23.97 -4.17 -12.71
N ASN A 79 23.79 -4.04 -11.40
CA ASN A 79 24.65 -4.64 -10.39
C ASN A 79 24.29 -6.11 -10.08
N VAL A 80 23.20 -6.62 -10.64
CA VAL A 80 22.76 -8.01 -10.44
C VAL A 80 22.86 -8.81 -11.73
N SER A 81 23.27 -10.08 -11.60
CA SER A 81 23.33 -11.00 -12.73
C SER A 81 21.93 -11.50 -13.12
N ALA A 82 21.41 -11.06 -14.23
CA ALA A 82 20.11 -11.52 -14.75
C ALA A 82 20.08 -13.05 -14.95
N GLY A 83 21.22 -13.68 -15.30
CA GLY A 83 21.34 -15.13 -15.43
C GLY A 83 21.16 -15.85 -14.09
N TYR A 84 21.79 -15.35 -13.04
CA TYR A 84 21.64 -15.89 -11.68
C TYR A 84 20.19 -15.72 -11.18
N ILE A 85 19.63 -14.54 -11.32
CA ILE A 85 18.23 -14.28 -10.92
C ILE A 85 17.27 -15.21 -11.65
N ARG A 86 17.48 -15.45 -12.95
CA ARG A 86 16.66 -16.40 -13.70
C ARG A 86 16.75 -17.83 -13.16
N GLN A 87 17.93 -18.28 -12.72
CA GLN A 87 18.07 -19.59 -12.08
C GLN A 87 17.26 -19.67 -10.79
N ILE A 88 17.32 -18.64 -9.95
CA ILE A 88 16.54 -18.58 -8.69
C ILE A 88 15.03 -18.59 -8.98
N ILE A 89 14.57 -17.80 -9.94
CA ILE A 89 13.16 -17.78 -10.35
C ILE A 89 12.72 -19.18 -10.82
N ASN A 90 13.53 -19.85 -11.62
CA ASN A 90 13.21 -21.22 -12.11
C ASN A 90 13.14 -22.27 -10.97
N LEU A 91 13.86 -22.03 -9.87
CA LEU A 91 13.81 -22.91 -8.69
C LEU A 91 12.63 -22.61 -7.76
N THR A 92 12.16 -21.36 -7.72
CA THR A 92 11.20 -20.89 -6.73
C THR A 92 9.80 -20.63 -7.29
N GLN A 93 9.66 -20.50 -8.60
CA GLN A 93 8.39 -20.22 -9.26
C GLN A 93 7.86 -21.43 -10.03
N THR A 94 6.61 -21.31 -10.48
CA THR A 94 5.96 -22.39 -11.24
C THR A 94 6.72 -22.71 -12.54
N THR A 95 6.76 -23.97 -12.91
CA THR A 95 7.27 -24.44 -14.21
C THR A 95 6.20 -24.35 -15.33
N SER A 96 4.94 -24.09 -14.97
CA SER A 96 3.77 -24.09 -15.86
C SER A 96 3.10 -22.73 -15.87
N GLY A 97 3.85 -21.68 -16.27
CA GLY A 97 3.33 -20.31 -16.36
C GLY A 97 2.12 -20.22 -17.29
N SER A 98 1.06 -19.56 -16.82
CA SER A 98 -0.14 -19.31 -17.63
C SER A 98 0.15 -18.27 -18.73
N TYR A 99 -0.01 -18.65 -19.99
CA TYR A 99 0.13 -17.72 -21.11
C TYR A 99 -0.88 -16.57 -21.07
N LEU A 100 -2.08 -16.77 -20.48
CA LEU A 100 -3.07 -15.71 -20.31
C LEU A 100 -2.54 -14.63 -19.35
N LEU A 101 -1.93 -15.02 -18.23
CA LEU A 101 -1.35 -14.09 -17.27
C LEU A 101 -0.13 -13.36 -17.86
N ILE A 102 0.74 -14.08 -18.56
CA ILE A 102 1.92 -13.49 -19.22
C ILE A 102 1.48 -12.50 -20.32
N ALA A 103 0.49 -12.87 -21.14
CA ALA A 103 -0.06 -11.99 -22.17
C ALA A 103 -0.70 -10.74 -21.56
N SER A 104 -1.44 -10.89 -20.46
CA SER A 104 -2.05 -9.75 -19.75
C SER A 104 -1.02 -8.76 -19.21
N LEU A 105 0.13 -9.28 -18.73
CA LEU A 105 1.27 -8.45 -18.32
C LEU A 105 1.79 -7.57 -19.45
N ASP A 106 2.02 -8.16 -20.64
CA ASP A 106 2.55 -7.39 -21.76
C ASP A 106 1.53 -6.39 -22.32
N ILE A 107 0.25 -6.76 -22.34
CA ILE A 107 -0.84 -5.85 -22.74
C ILE A 107 -0.92 -4.67 -21.77
N ALA A 108 -0.91 -4.93 -20.45
CA ALA A 108 -0.94 -3.90 -19.43
C ALA A 108 0.30 -2.97 -19.54
N ARG A 109 1.50 -3.56 -19.64
CA ARG A 109 2.74 -2.80 -19.84
C ARG A 109 2.66 -1.90 -21.08
N LYS A 110 2.19 -2.43 -22.21
CA LYS A 110 2.03 -1.68 -23.46
C LYS A 110 1.02 -0.54 -23.29
N ASN A 111 -0.13 -0.80 -22.67
CA ASN A 111 -1.13 0.23 -22.42
C ASN A 111 -0.58 1.35 -21.55
N LEU A 112 0.10 1.00 -20.45
CA LEU A 112 0.71 1.99 -19.56
C LEU A 112 1.84 2.78 -20.21
N ALA A 113 2.65 2.13 -21.04
CA ALA A 113 3.70 2.83 -21.79
C ALA A 113 3.14 3.89 -22.76
N LEU A 114 1.96 3.64 -23.35
CA LEU A 114 1.33 4.55 -24.29
C LEU A 114 0.43 5.59 -23.62
N ASN A 115 -0.30 5.20 -22.58
CA ASN A 115 -1.40 5.99 -22.01
C ASN A 115 -1.22 6.29 -20.51
N GLY A 116 -0.17 5.77 -19.86
CA GLY A 116 -0.03 5.80 -18.39
C GLY A 116 -0.03 7.21 -17.81
N ARG A 117 0.58 8.18 -18.48
CA ARG A 117 0.56 9.59 -18.05
C ARG A 117 -0.86 10.11 -17.90
N GLU A 118 -1.69 9.92 -18.92
CA GLU A 118 -3.07 10.42 -18.91
C GLU A 118 -3.93 9.62 -17.92
N ILE A 119 -3.76 8.31 -17.87
CA ILE A 119 -4.48 7.43 -16.91
C ILE A 119 -4.20 7.89 -15.49
N PHE A 120 -2.94 7.99 -15.08
CA PHE A 120 -2.61 8.32 -13.70
C PHE A 120 -2.80 9.81 -13.37
N ARG A 121 -2.69 10.71 -14.33
CA ARG A 121 -3.12 12.10 -14.15
C ARG A 121 -4.58 12.19 -13.73
N LYS A 122 -5.46 11.44 -14.41
CA LYS A 122 -6.89 11.37 -14.08
C LYS A 122 -7.14 10.68 -12.74
N THR A 123 -6.44 9.58 -12.46
CA THR A 123 -6.53 8.87 -11.19
C THR A 123 -6.18 9.78 -10.01
N VAL A 124 -5.07 10.51 -10.12
CA VAL A 124 -4.66 11.50 -9.09
C VAL A 124 -5.69 12.60 -8.93
N GLN A 125 -6.23 13.13 -10.01
CA GLN A 125 -7.30 14.14 -9.93
C GLN A 125 -8.52 13.64 -9.15
N TYR A 126 -8.94 12.40 -9.38
CA TYR A 126 -10.04 11.80 -8.63
C TYR A 126 -9.71 11.60 -7.16
N ALA A 127 -8.50 11.12 -6.85
CA ALA A 127 -8.08 10.91 -5.48
C ALA A 127 -7.97 12.22 -4.71
N GLU A 128 -7.39 13.27 -5.30
CA GLU A 128 -7.29 14.60 -4.68
C GLU A 128 -8.66 15.26 -4.50
N TYR A 129 -9.55 15.11 -5.48
CA TYR A 129 -10.93 15.57 -5.36
C TYR A 129 -11.63 14.87 -4.19
N ALA A 130 -11.57 13.54 -4.13
CA ALA A 130 -12.16 12.78 -3.03
C ALA A 130 -11.60 13.21 -1.67
N ARG A 131 -10.28 13.34 -1.54
CA ARG A 131 -9.59 13.80 -0.33
C ARG A 131 -10.12 15.17 0.12
N SER A 132 -10.19 16.11 -0.82
CA SER A 132 -10.69 17.45 -0.55
C SER A 132 -12.13 17.45 -0.07
N GLU A 133 -13.02 16.73 -0.74
CA GLU A 133 -14.45 16.68 -0.38
C GLU A 133 -14.66 15.97 0.95
N ILE A 134 -13.96 14.85 1.21
CA ILE A 134 -14.07 14.12 2.47
C ILE A 134 -13.60 14.99 3.65
N ASN A 135 -12.51 15.74 3.49
CA ASN A 135 -12.05 16.66 4.53
C ASN A 135 -13.04 17.79 4.83
N LYS A 136 -13.85 18.22 3.83
CA LYS A 136 -14.92 19.21 4.04
C LYS A 136 -16.11 18.66 4.81
N LEU A 137 -16.32 17.33 4.83
CA LEU A 137 -17.42 16.74 5.59
C LEU A 137 -17.27 16.96 7.11
N GLY A 138 -16.03 17.15 7.59
CA GLY A 138 -15.69 17.19 9.01
C GLY A 138 -15.88 15.83 9.70
N GLY A 139 -15.15 15.58 10.78
CA GLY A 139 -15.14 14.30 11.48
C GLY A 139 -14.41 13.17 10.76
N TYR A 140 -14.00 13.38 9.52
CA TYR A 140 -13.04 12.58 8.77
C TYR A 140 -11.77 13.37 8.51
N TYR A 141 -10.65 12.67 8.40
CA TYR A 141 -9.41 13.27 7.95
C TYR A 141 -8.72 12.34 6.94
N ALA A 142 -8.72 12.75 5.69
CA ALA A 142 -7.98 12.08 4.63
C ALA A 142 -6.65 12.82 4.44
N PHE A 143 -5.56 12.21 4.90
CA PHE A 143 -4.23 12.82 4.79
C PHE A 143 -3.66 12.69 3.38
N GLY A 144 -2.66 13.50 3.08
CA GLY A 144 -2.00 13.54 1.78
C GLY A 144 -0.60 14.14 1.86
N SER A 145 -0.21 14.81 0.79
CA SER A 145 1.12 15.40 0.62
C SER A 145 1.45 16.53 1.62
N GLU A 146 0.47 17.06 2.35
CA GLU A 146 0.68 18.07 3.39
C GLU A 146 1.54 17.57 4.56
N LEU A 147 1.65 16.24 4.72
CA LEU A 147 2.51 15.62 5.74
C LEU A 147 3.95 15.40 5.25
N CYS A 148 4.23 15.62 3.96
CA CYS A 148 5.56 15.40 3.41
C CYS A 148 6.58 16.36 4.03
N GLY A 149 7.80 15.85 4.26
CA GLY A 149 8.90 16.60 4.85
C GLY A 149 9.04 16.45 6.36
N SER A 150 8.19 15.67 7.01
CA SER A 150 8.43 15.19 8.37
C SER A 150 9.40 13.98 8.37
N ASP A 151 9.99 13.68 9.51
CA ASP A 151 11.06 12.67 9.66
C ASP A 151 10.72 11.27 9.11
N SER A 152 9.44 10.90 9.10
CA SER A 152 8.98 9.58 8.67
C SER A 152 8.11 9.62 7.40
N PHE A 153 7.90 10.79 6.81
CA PHE A 153 6.98 11.00 5.70
C PHE A 153 7.66 11.85 4.63
N PHE A 154 8.51 11.20 3.82
CA PHE A 154 9.31 11.93 2.83
C PHE A 154 8.50 12.33 1.59
N SER A 155 7.70 11.39 1.07
CA SER A 155 6.86 11.59 -0.11
C SER A 155 5.58 10.75 0.02
N PHE A 156 4.61 10.99 -0.85
CA PHE A 156 3.29 10.37 -0.76
C PHE A 156 2.77 9.91 -2.12
N ASP A 157 2.17 8.71 -2.16
CA ASP A 157 1.41 8.21 -3.30
C ASP A 157 0.00 8.84 -3.31
N PRO A 158 -0.27 9.77 -4.20
CA PRO A 158 -1.54 10.49 -4.21
C PRO A 158 -2.76 9.63 -4.53
N THR A 159 -2.56 8.42 -5.10
CA THR A 159 -3.66 7.50 -5.43
C THR A 159 -4.22 6.77 -4.22
N LYS A 160 -3.54 6.82 -3.08
CA LYS A 160 -3.98 6.23 -1.81
C LYS A 160 -4.87 7.20 -1.07
N LEU A 161 -6.05 6.77 -0.73
CA LEU A 161 -7.03 7.54 0.03
C LEU A 161 -7.24 6.88 1.39
N SER A 162 -6.38 7.22 2.34
CA SER A 162 -6.51 6.80 3.72
C SER A 162 -7.31 7.83 4.50
N ILE A 163 -8.37 7.39 5.16
CA ILE A 163 -9.36 8.25 5.80
C ILE A 163 -9.46 7.86 7.27
N HIS A 164 -9.10 8.76 8.15
CA HIS A 164 -9.28 8.62 9.59
C HIS A 164 -10.77 8.74 9.95
N THR A 165 -11.29 7.83 10.78
CA THR A 165 -12.71 7.71 11.08
C THR A 165 -13.07 7.90 12.55
N ARG A 166 -12.10 7.87 13.45
CA ARG A 166 -12.35 7.92 14.91
C ARG A 166 -13.04 9.18 15.38
N ASP A 167 -12.92 10.26 14.62
CA ASP A 167 -13.54 11.54 14.96
C ASP A 167 -15.06 11.54 14.82
N ILE A 168 -15.62 10.56 14.13
CA ILE A 168 -17.07 10.30 14.11
C ILE A 168 -17.49 9.20 15.12
N GLY A 169 -16.56 8.73 15.96
CA GLY A 169 -16.81 7.69 16.95
C GLY A 169 -16.92 6.27 16.41
N LEU A 170 -16.44 6.02 15.18
CA LEU A 170 -16.42 4.70 14.52
C LEU A 170 -14.99 4.23 14.29
N ALA A 171 -14.76 2.94 14.50
CA ALA A 171 -13.53 2.30 14.02
C ALA A 171 -13.55 2.19 12.49
N GLY A 172 -12.37 2.20 11.86
CA GLY A 172 -12.29 2.03 10.41
C GLY A 172 -12.93 0.73 9.93
N ILE A 173 -12.78 -0.36 10.68
CA ILE A 173 -13.43 -1.63 10.33
C ILE A 173 -14.97 -1.53 10.36
N GLU A 174 -15.57 -0.77 11.28
CA GLU A 174 -17.02 -0.54 11.29
C GLU A 174 -17.45 0.23 10.03
N VAL A 175 -16.71 1.28 9.66
CA VAL A 175 -16.98 2.05 8.43
C VAL A 175 -16.80 1.20 7.18
N TYR A 176 -15.77 0.34 7.14
CA TYR A 176 -15.54 -0.63 6.06
C TYR A 176 -16.74 -1.57 5.88
N ASP A 177 -17.23 -2.17 6.99
CA ASP A 177 -18.35 -3.10 6.94
C ASP A 177 -19.63 -2.39 6.48
N ILE A 178 -19.92 -1.19 6.99
CA ILE A 178 -21.08 -0.40 6.57
C ILE A 178 -21.01 -0.05 5.07
N LEU A 179 -19.84 0.40 4.59
CA LEU A 179 -19.63 0.70 3.15
C LEU A 179 -19.92 -0.52 2.28
N ARG A 180 -19.43 -1.69 2.68
CA ARG A 180 -19.64 -2.95 1.95
C ARG A 180 -21.09 -3.40 1.99
N ASP A 181 -21.69 -3.48 3.17
CA ASP A 181 -22.93 -4.18 3.41
C ASP A 181 -24.18 -3.31 3.07
N GLU A 182 -24.10 -2.01 3.28
CA GLU A 182 -25.25 -1.11 3.07
C GLU A 182 -25.12 -0.26 1.80
N TYR A 183 -23.89 0.10 1.40
CA TYR A 183 -23.68 0.96 0.23
C TYR A 183 -23.12 0.23 -0.99
N ASN A 184 -22.82 -1.08 -0.88
CA ASN A 184 -22.18 -1.89 -1.94
C ASN A 184 -20.90 -1.22 -2.46
N ILE A 185 -20.08 -0.71 -1.56
CA ILE A 185 -18.77 -0.12 -1.85
C ILE A 185 -17.71 -0.97 -1.18
N GLN A 186 -16.92 -1.69 -2.00
CA GLN A 186 -15.78 -2.46 -1.55
C GLN A 186 -14.53 -1.58 -1.65
N ILE A 187 -14.01 -1.16 -0.49
CA ILE A 187 -12.69 -0.51 -0.39
C ILE A 187 -11.62 -1.54 -0.03
N GLU A 188 -10.37 -1.13 0.05
CA GLU A 188 -9.25 -2.04 0.24
C GLU A 188 -9.29 -2.73 1.62
N PHE A 189 -9.36 -1.96 2.70
CA PHE A 189 -9.57 -2.47 4.07
C PHE A 189 -9.95 -1.37 5.05
N GLY A 190 -10.33 -1.79 6.27
CA GLY A 190 -10.46 -0.94 7.44
C GLY A 190 -9.64 -1.47 8.60
N ASP A 191 -8.96 -0.58 9.33
CA ASP A 191 -8.29 -0.88 10.60
C ASP A 191 -9.02 -0.24 11.79
N ILE A 192 -8.34 -0.13 12.93
CA ILE A 192 -8.93 0.46 14.15
C ILE A 192 -9.25 1.96 13.96
N GLY A 193 -8.43 2.68 13.20
CA GLY A 193 -8.52 4.15 13.10
C GLY A 193 -8.88 4.67 11.72
N ASN A 194 -8.69 3.86 10.69
CA ASN A 194 -8.73 4.33 9.31
C ASN A 194 -9.43 3.32 8.38
N VAL A 195 -9.94 3.84 7.28
CA VAL A 195 -10.26 3.06 6.09
C VAL A 195 -9.32 3.45 4.96
N LEU A 196 -8.96 2.50 4.11
CA LEU A 196 -8.13 2.72 2.94
C LEU A 196 -8.90 2.38 1.66
N ALA A 197 -8.99 3.35 0.78
CA ALA A 197 -9.39 3.15 -0.61
C ALA A 197 -8.20 3.39 -1.54
N ILE A 198 -8.06 2.58 -2.57
CA ILE A 198 -7.06 2.75 -3.62
C ILE A 198 -7.79 3.25 -4.86
N ILE A 199 -7.53 4.49 -5.26
CA ILE A 199 -8.12 5.03 -6.49
C ILE A 199 -7.28 4.51 -7.66
N SER A 200 -7.93 3.86 -8.60
CA SER A 200 -7.29 3.10 -9.67
C SER A 200 -7.60 3.64 -11.08
N ALA A 201 -6.93 3.08 -12.06
CA ALA A 201 -7.18 3.40 -13.48
C ALA A 201 -8.60 3.03 -13.95
N GLY A 202 -9.29 2.15 -13.23
CA GLY A 202 -10.64 1.70 -13.55
C GLY A 202 -11.76 2.57 -12.96
N ASP A 203 -11.43 3.43 -12.01
CA ASP A 203 -12.44 4.25 -11.33
C ASP A 203 -12.91 5.42 -12.18
N ARG A 204 -14.20 5.75 -12.02
CA ARG A 204 -14.86 6.87 -12.70
C ARG A 204 -15.37 7.86 -11.66
N ALA A 205 -15.74 9.05 -12.10
CA ALA A 205 -16.30 10.09 -11.23
C ALA A 205 -17.50 9.59 -10.40
N LEU A 206 -18.33 8.72 -10.97
CA LEU A 206 -19.49 8.18 -10.28
C LEU A 206 -19.14 7.38 -9.02
N GLU A 207 -18.10 6.52 -9.09
CA GLU A 207 -17.65 5.73 -7.95
C GLU A 207 -17.09 6.62 -6.84
N ILE A 208 -16.38 7.69 -7.21
CA ILE A 208 -15.86 8.68 -6.28
C ILE A 208 -17.00 9.43 -5.58
N GLU A 209 -17.97 9.92 -6.32
CA GLU A 209 -19.14 10.60 -5.75
C GLU A 209 -19.97 9.68 -4.82
N ARG A 210 -20.11 8.41 -5.19
CA ARG A 210 -20.77 7.43 -4.33
C ARG A 210 -20.02 7.24 -3.01
N LEU A 211 -18.71 7.12 -3.04
CA LEU A 211 -17.91 7.00 -1.81
C LEU A 211 -18.09 8.22 -0.91
N ILE A 212 -17.97 9.44 -1.46
CA ILE A 212 -18.14 10.68 -0.71
C ILE A 212 -19.54 10.78 -0.09
N SER A 213 -20.57 10.52 -0.89
CA SER A 213 -21.97 10.56 -0.44
C SER A 213 -22.24 9.52 0.65
N SER A 214 -21.69 8.31 0.51
CA SER A 214 -21.85 7.26 1.52
C SER A 214 -21.17 7.62 2.84
N LEU A 215 -19.96 8.19 2.80
CA LEU A 215 -19.27 8.67 4.01
C LEU A 215 -20.06 9.80 4.70
N TYR A 216 -20.68 10.70 3.94
CA TYR A 216 -21.59 11.70 4.49
C TYR A 216 -22.78 11.06 5.22
N GLU A 217 -23.45 10.10 4.60
CA GLU A 217 -24.58 9.38 5.19
C GLU A 217 -24.15 8.56 6.42
N ILE A 218 -23.03 7.88 6.36
CA ILE A 218 -22.47 7.13 7.51
C ILE A 218 -22.24 8.07 8.69
N LYS A 219 -21.62 9.21 8.46
CA LYS A 219 -21.47 10.22 9.52
C LYS A 219 -22.81 10.64 10.08
N ARG A 220 -23.81 10.93 9.23
CA ARG A 220 -25.12 11.40 9.66
C ARG A 220 -25.90 10.37 10.48
N LEU A 221 -25.81 9.09 10.11
CA LEU A 221 -26.64 8.02 10.66
C LEU A 221 -25.96 7.28 11.84
N TYR A 222 -24.65 7.15 11.81
CA TYR A 222 -23.90 6.25 12.68
C TYR A 222 -22.88 6.93 13.60
N SER A 223 -22.69 8.27 13.51
CA SER A 223 -21.77 8.95 14.43
C SER A 223 -22.15 8.68 15.88
N LYS A 224 -21.14 8.37 16.67
CA LYS A 224 -21.23 8.12 18.12
C LYS A 224 -20.39 9.15 18.87
N ASP A 225 -20.73 9.40 20.14
CA ASP A 225 -19.86 10.18 21.00
C ASP A 225 -18.49 9.48 21.11
N LYS A 226 -17.41 10.26 21.07
CA LYS A 226 -16.03 9.77 21.11
C LYS A 226 -15.69 9.03 22.43
N ALA A 227 -16.63 8.96 23.38
CA ALA A 227 -16.42 8.43 24.71
C ALA A 227 -15.95 6.97 24.68
N GLY A 228 -14.68 6.79 24.92
CA GLY A 228 -14.18 5.55 25.47
C GLY A 228 -13.71 4.48 24.52
N MET A 229 -13.69 4.69 23.20
CA MET A 229 -13.36 3.59 22.31
C MET A 229 -11.90 3.17 22.32
N PHE A 230 -10.96 4.02 22.56
CA PHE A 230 -9.53 3.66 22.65
C PHE A 230 -8.68 4.82 23.21
N ASP A 231 -8.91 5.20 24.44
CA ASP A 231 -7.86 5.79 25.30
C ASP A 231 -6.95 4.65 25.81
N HIS A 232 -6.61 3.73 24.91
CA HIS A 232 -5.67 2.68 25.24
C HIS A 232 -4.27 3.22 25.13
N GLU A 233 -3.50 3.00 26.19
CA GLU A 233 -2.06 3.11 26.14
C GLU A 233 -1.55 2.49 24.84
N TYR A 234 -0.75 3.24 24.12
CA TYR A 234 0.02 2.70 23.00
C TYR A 234 0.93 1.61 23.58
N ILE A 235 0.57 0.36 23.31
CA ILE A 235 1.41 -0.77 23.70
C ILE A 235 2.56 -0.82 22.72
N ASP A 236 3.73 -0.36 23.14
CA ASP A 236 4.98 -0.52 22.43
C ASP A 236 5.63 -1.85 22.86
N PRO A 237 5.42 -2.94 22.10
CA PRO A 237 5.93 -4.25 22.50
C PRO A 237 7.46 -4.26 22.42
N GLN A 238 8.10 -4.66 23.50
CA GLN A 238 9.55 -4.84 23.50
C GLN A 238 9.94 -5.96 22.53
N VAL A 239 10.73 -5.66 21.51
CA VAL A 239 11.31 -6.66 20.62
C VAL A 239 12.43 -7.40 21.36
N ILE A 240 12.19 -8.67 21.69
CA ILE A 240 13.13 -9.51 22.48
C ILE A 240 14.07 -10.31 21.57
N MET A 241 13.63 -10.64 20.34
CA MET A 241 14.45 -11.39 19.40
C MET A 241 14.15 -10.99 17.95
N PRO A 242 15.11 -11.17 17.03
CA PRO A 242 14.88 -10.93 15.61
C PRO A 242 13.81 -11.88 15.03
N PRO A 243 13.02 -11.46 14.04
CA PRO A 243 11.99 -12.29 13.40
C PRO A 243 12.52 -13.63 12.86
N GLN A 244 13.74 -13.66 12.32
CA GLN A 244 14.37 -14.88 11.83
C GLN A 244 14.57 -15.90 12.95
N SER A 245 15.07 -15.48 14.11
CA SER A 245 15.28 -16.37 15.28
C SER A 245 13.94 -16.87 15.81
N ALA A 246 12.90 -16.02 15.83
CA ALA A 246 11.56 -16.41 16.21
C ALA A 246 10.95 -17.42 15.23
N PHE A 247 11.18 -17.22 13.93
CA PHE A 247 10.65 -18.11 12.88
C PHE A 247 11.23 -19.52 12.93
N TYR A 248 12.53 -19.65 13.14
CA TYR A 248 13.24 -20.93 13.17
C TYR A 248 13.37 -21.56 14.57
N GLY A 249 12.96 -20.82 15.61
CA GLY A 249 12.96 -21.34 16.98
C GLY A 249 11.81 -22.31 17.26
N ASP A 250 11.92 -23.03 18.36
CA ASP A 250 10.86 -23.92 18.84
C ASP A 250 9.62 -23.08 19.23
N LYS A 251 8.44 -23.53 18.77
CA LYS A 251 7.17 -22.85 19.00
C LYS A 251 6.22 -23.76 19.76
N LYS A 252 5.45 -23.16 20.66
CA LYS A 252 4.38 -23.83 21.39
C LYS A 252 3.09 -23.05 21.26
N SER A 253 2.02 -23.71 20.86
CA SER A 253 0.68 -23.11 20.95
C SER A 253 0.14 -23.26 22.37
N VAL A 254 -0.29 -22.15 22.94
CA VAL A 254 -0.94 -22.11 24.25
C VAL A 254 -2.23 -21.30 24.15
N PRO A 255 -3.27 -21.63 24.95
CA PRO A 255 -4.46 -20.81 25.05
C PRO A 255 -4.08 -19.39 25.49
N ILE A 256 -4.78 -18.38 24.98
CA ILE A 256 -4.48 -16.98 25.29
C ILE A 256 -4.56 -16.68 26.80
N THR A 257 -5.46 -17.37 27.49
CA THR A 257 -5.61 -17.28 28.95
C THR A 257 -4.41 -17.81 29.74
N GLU A 258 -3.55 -18.61 29.10
CA GLU A 258 -2.36 -19.21 29.69
C GLU A 258 -1.07 -18.62 29.10
N SER A 259 -1.17 -17.64 28.22
CA SER A 259 -0.03 -17.07 27.47
C SER A 259 0.81 -16.09 28.30
N GLY A 260 0.37 -15.72 29.50
CA GLY A 260 1.12 -14.85 30.40
C GLY A 260 2.54 -15.38 30.68
N GLY A 261 3.56 -14.54 30.44
CA GLY A 261 4.96 -14.92 30.63
C GLY A 261 5.64 -15.58 29.40
N TYR A 262 4.91 -15.85 28.33
CA TYR A 262 5.49 -16.32 27.07
C TYR A 262 5.83 -15.15 26.15
N ILE A 263 6.83 -15.36 25.30
CA ILE A 263 7.15 -14.45 24.21
C ILE A 263 6.16 -14.70 23.08
N CYS A 264 5.44 -13.65 22.65
CA CYS A 264 4.53 -13.71 21.51
C CYS A 264 5.34 -13.79 20.20
N GLY A 265 4.95 -14.70 19.31
CA GLY A 265 5.58 -14.89 18.01
C GLY A 265 4.60 -14.92 16.88
#